data_23a98844e10a0ced7aed578c0dc4da49
#
_entry.id   23a98844e10a0ced7aed578c0dc4da49
#
_cell.length_a   1.000
_cell.length_b   1.000
_cell.length_c   1.000
_cell.angle_alpha   90.00
_cell.angle_beta   90.00
_cell.angle_gamma   90.00
#
_symmetry.space_group_name_H-M   'P 1'
#
loop_
_entity.id
_entity.type
_entity.pdbx_description
1 polymer ?
#
loop_
_entity_poly.entity_id
_entity_poly.type
_entity_poly.pdbx_seq_one_letter_code
_entity_poly.pdbx_strand_id
1 'polypeptide(L)' 'MTLSMSCRHCGTAITADDEDELVTHVQTHARSHDGGPELSREHILSRLHRLQRRHDGG' A
#
# COMPACT_ATOMS: atom_id res chain seq x y z
N MET A 1 -4.97 10.75 -10.27
CA MET A 1 -4.35 9.49 -10.71
C MET A 1 -4.59 8.41 -9.68
N THR A 2 -4.96 7.23 -10.14
CA THR A 2 -5.24 6.12 -9.25
C THR A 2 -3.95 5.42 -8.84
N LEU A 3 -3.77 5.25 -7.54
CA LEU A 3 -2.65 4.49 -7.00
C LEU A 3 -3.13 3.11 -6.60
N SER A 4 -2.28 2.12 -6.70
CA SER A 4 -2.64 0.76 -6.30
C SER A 4 -1.47 0.06 -5.62
N MET A 5 -1.81 -0.83 -4.70
CA MET A 5 -0.83 -1.61 -3.98
C MET A 5 -1.46 -2.94 -3.57
N SER A 6 -0.69 -4.02 -3.64
CA SER A 6 -1.20 -5.34 -3.26
C SER A 6 -0.91 -5.63 -1.79
N CYS A 7 -1.88 -6.22 -1.12
CA CYS A 7 -1.67 -6.72 0.23
C CYS A 7 -0.82 -7.99 0.17
N ARG A 8 0.30 -8.01 0.89
CA ARG A 8 1.18 -9.18 0.90
C ARG A 8 0.55 -10.38 1.58
N HIS A 9 -0.39 -10.11 2.49
CA HIS A 9 -0.99 -11.16 3.29
C HIS A 9 -2.02 -11.97 2.52
N CYS A 10 -2.84 -11.30 1.71
CA CYS A 10 -3.93 -11.96 1.00
C CYS A 10 -3.93 -11.69 -0.51
N GLY A 11 -3.08 -10.82 -1.00
CA GLY A 11 -3.00 -10.50 -2.42
C GLY A 11 -4.09 -9.57 -2.93
N THR A 12 -4.91 -9.04 -2.04
CA THR A 12 -5.97 -8.11 -2.45
C THR A 12 -5.38 -6.80 -2.95
N ALA A 13 -5.89 -6.32 -4.07
CA ALA A 13 -5.48 -5.02 -4.60
C ALA A 13 -6.18 -3.90 -3.84
N ILE A 14 -5.39 -2.92 -3.40
CA ILE A 14 -5.89 -1.75 -2.68
C ILE A 14 -5.65 -0.54 -3.57
N THR A 15 -6.69 0.22 -3.85
CA THR A 15 -6.60 1.40 -4.72
C THR A 15 -7.04 2.66 -3.99
N ALA A 16 -6.49 3.79 -4.40
CA ALA A 16 -6.85 5.09 -3.86
C ALA A 16 -6.49 6.19 -4.85
N ASP A 17 -7.03 7.38 -4.65
CA ASP A 17 -6.77 8.50 -5.53
C ASP A 17 -5.46 9.22 -5.19
N ASP A 18 -5.04 9.17 -3.93
CA ASP A 18 -3.80 9.82 -3.51
C ASP A 18 -3.06 8.97 -2.47
N GLU A 19 -1.83 9.40 -2.16
CA GLU A 19 -0.96 8.66 -1.26
C GLU A 19 -1.52 8.55 0.15
N ASP A 20 -2.07 9.63 0.66
CA ASP A 20 -2.63 9.64 2.02
C ASP A 20 -3.79 8.65 2.14
N GLU A 21 -4.68 8.66 1.17
CA GLU A 21 -5.78 7.71 1.14
C GLU A 21 -5.28 6.28 1.03
N LEU A 22 -4.31 6.06 0.16
CA LEU A 22 -3.76 4.73 -0.03
C LEU A 22 -3.16 4.20 1.28
N VAL A 23 -2.38 5.02 1.97
CA VAL A 23 -1.79 4.65 3.26
C VAL A 23 -2.88 4.27 4.25
N THR A 24 -3.93 5.08 4.35
CA THR A 24 -5.05 4.81 5.25
C THR A 24 -5.72 3.48 4.91
N HIS A 25 -5.97 3.24 3.63
CA HIS A 25 -6.60 2.00 3.19
C HIS A 25 -5.73 0.78 3.46
N VAL A 26 -4.43 0.89 3.21
CA VAL A 26 -3.50 -0.21 3.48
C VAL A 26 -3.42 -0.51 4.96
N GLN A 27 -3.33 0.51 5.80
CA GLN A 27 -3.28 0.33 7.25
C GLN A 27 -4.57 -0.30 7.78
N THR A 28 -5.71 0.18 7.31
CA THR A 28 -7.01 -0.37 7.71
C THR A 28 -7.13 -1.83 7.29
N HIS A 29 -6.70 -2.12 6.07
CA HIS A 29 -6.74 -3.49 5.57
C HIS A 29 -5.83 -4.41 6.37
N ALA A 30 -4.62 -3.96 6.68
CA ALA A 30 -3.68 -4.75 7.48
C ALA A 30 -4.20 -5.06 8.87
N ARG A 31 -4.93 -4.11 9.46
CA ARG A 31 -5.55 -4.31 10.78
C ARG A 31 -6.65 -5.35 10.78
N SER A 32 -7.26 -5.58 9.63
CA SER A 32 -8.33 -6.59 9.52
C SER A 32 -7.79 -8.00 9.54
N HIS A 33 -6.50 -8.19 9.37
CA HIS A 33 -5.86 -9.50 9.43
C HIS A 33 -5.41 -9.80 10.86
N ASP A 34 -5.81 -10.93 11.37
CA ASP A 34 -5.38 -11.39 12.70
C ASP A 34 -3.87 -11.64 12.67
N GLY A 35 -3.16 -10.95 13.56
CA GLY A 35 -1.72 -11.10 13.63
C GLY A 35 -0.96 -10.47 12.48
N GLY A 36 -1.63 -9.65 11.68
CA GLY A 36 -0.97 -8.93 10.60
C GLY A 36 0.02 -7.91 11.13
N PRO A 37 1.09 -7.62 10.36
CA PRO A 37 2.08 -6.65 10.81
C PRO A 37 1.52 -5.24 10.85
N GLU A 38 1.96 -4.47 11.84
CA GLU A 38 1.66 -3.05 11.88
C GLU A 38 2.56 -2.36 10.86
N LEU A 39 1.94 -1.76 9.86
CA LEU A 39 2.67 -1.04 8.83
C LEU A 39 2.66 0.45 9.13
N SER A 40 3.85 1.03 9.23
CA SER A 40 3.96 2.46 9.42
C SER A 40 3.72 3.19 8.10
N ARG A 41 3.31 4.45 8.20
CA ARG A 41 3.10 5.27 7.02
C ARG A 41 4.37 5.34 6.16
N GLU A 42 5.52 5.53 6.80
CA GLU A 42 6.80 5.59 6.09
C GLU A 42 7.08 4.32 5.31
N HIS A 43 6.81 3.19 5.92
CA HIS A 43 7.03 1.90 5.28
C HIS A 43 6.15 1.74 4.04
N ILE A 44 4.89 2.12 4.17
CA ILE A 44 3.93 2.03 3.06
C ILE A 44 4.33 2.96 1.92
N LEU A 45 4.68 4.20 2.24
CA LEU A 45 5.09 5.18 1.23
C LEU A 45 6.38 4.77 0.53
N SER A 46 7.34 4.27 1.30
CA SER A 46 8.59 3.79 0.74
C SER A 46 8.36 2.68 -0.27
N ARG A 47 7.49 1.75 0.08
CA ARG A 47 7.13 0.65 -0.80
C ARG A 47 6.39 1.13 -2.05
N LEU A 48 5.47 2.06 -1.88
CA LEU A 48 4.73 2.64 -2.98
C LEU A 48 5.66 3.34 -3.97
N HIS A 49 6.59 4.14 -3.47
CA HIS A 49 7.55 4.85 -4.30
C HIS A 49 8.43 3.89 -5.08
N ARG A 50 8.81 2.78 -4.45
CA ARG A 50 9.61 1.75 -5.11
C ARG A 50 8.84 1.11 -6.26
N LEU A 51 7.56 0.84 -6.06
CA LEU A 51 6.72 0.27 -7.12
C LEU A 51 6.52 1.26 -8.26
N GLN A 52 6.33 2.54 -7.95
CA GLN A 52 6.21 3.58 -8.96
C GLN A 52 7.48 3.73 -9.78
N ARG A 53 8.63 3.63 -9.12
CA ARG A 53 9.92 3.69 -9.81
C ARG A 53 10.08 2.56 -10.82
N ARG A 54 9.63 1.38 -10.46
CA ARG A 54 9.68 0.24 -11.37
C ARG A 54 8.83 0.47 -12.60
N HIS A 55 7.72 1.17 -12.44
CA HIS A 55 6.82 1.50 -13.54
C HIS A 55 7.42 2.55 -14.46
N ASP A 56 8.02 3.59 -13.87
CA ASP A 56 8.60 4.70 -14.63
C ASP A 56 9.99 4.38 -15.17
N GLY A 57 10.70 3.55 -14.49
CA GLY A 57 12.08 3.27 -14.80
C GLY A 57 12.30 2.43 -16.03
N GLY A 58 11.22 1.94 -16.57
CA GLY A 58 11.26 1.19 -17.81
C GLY A 58 12.45 0.28 -17.97
#